data_6256348fa5496f2becfdc4084574bfbd
#
_entry.id   6256348fa5496f2becfdc4084574bfbd
#
_cell.length_a   1.000
_cell.length_b   1.000
_cell.length_c   1.000
_cell.angle_alpha   90.00
_cell.angle_beta   90.00
_cell.angle_gamma   90.00
#
_symmetry.space_group_name_H-M   'P 1'
#
loop_
_entity.id
_entity.type
_entity.pdbx_description
1 polymer ?
#
loop_
_entity_poly.entity_id
_entity_poly.type
_entity_poly.pdbx_seq_one_letter_code
_entity_poly.pdbx_strand_id
1 'polypeptide(L)'
;DADYVGSEDYDTLLFGAPSTLRELTSKGHPELMELQPTLDEHDITYEQLVDVAMLCGTDFNEGISGIGPKTGVKLIKEHGDLFGVLEARSAHIEFADRIRELFFDPPVTDDYEIDSDIDPDLDAARAYVTEKWEVDADEVERGFERIESAVVQTGLDRWS
;
A
#
# COMPACT_ATOMS: atom_id res chain seq x y z
N ASP A 1 -12.95 -11.01 0.07
CA ASP A 1 -11.98 -11.32 -1.00
C ASP A 1 -11.99 -10.17 -2.00
N ALA A 2 -10.84 -9.55 -2.24
CA ALA A 2 -10.65 -8.53 -3.24
C ALA A 2 -9.73 -9.06 -4.34
N ASP A 3 -10.06 -8.78 -5.60
CA ASP A 3 -9.25 -9.22 -6.75
C ASP A 3 -8.02 -8.32 -6.95
N TYR A 4 -8.12 -7.06 -6.53
CA TYR A 4 -7.07 -6.06 -6.69
C TYR A 4 -6.98 -5.15 -5.46
N VAL A 5 -5.77 -4.69 -5.19
CA VAL A 5 -5.51 -3.61 -4.22
C VAL A 5 -5.22 -2.32 -4.99
N GLY A 6 -5.90 -1.23 -4.67
CA GLY A 6 -5.57 0.11 -5.19
C GLY A 6 -4.61 0.81 -4.24
N SER A 7 -3.36 1.03 -4.64
CA SER A 7 -2.35 1.71 -3.83
C SER A 7 -1.24 2.31 -4.68
N GLU A 8 -0.70 3.45 -4.24
CA GLU A 8 0.54 4.00 -4.79
C GLU A 8 1.80 3.37 -4.18
N ASP A 9 1.63 2.56 -3.13
CA ASP A 9 2.71 1.93 -2.40
C ASP A 9 3.06 0.54 -2.96
N TYR A 10 4.35 0.29 -3.11
CA TYR A 10 4.89 -1.01 -3.50
C TYR A 10 4.82 -2.07 -2.39
N ASP A 11 4.70 -1.64 -1.13
CA ASP A 11 4.66 -2.53 0.03
C ASP A 11 3.44 -3.46 0.05
N THR A 12 2.41 -3.15 -0.75
CA THR A 12 1.27 -4.07 -0.96
C THR A 12 1.71 -5.47 -1.42
N LEU A 13 2.75 -5.57 -2.26
CA LEU A 13 3.32 -6.85 -2.68
C LEU A 13 4.03 -7.56 -1.54
N LEU A 14 4.63 -6.80 -0.60
CA LEU A 14 5.30 -7.35 0.58
C LEU A 14 4.30 -7.94 1.60
N PHE A 15 3.05 -7.44 1.58
CA PHE A 15 1.93 -8.02 2.34
C PHE A 15 1.16 -9.10 1.56
N GLY A 16 1.71 -9.56 0.44
CA GLY A 16 1.18 -10.68 -0.33
C GLY A 16 -0.02 -10.35 -1.21
N ALA A 17 -0.30 -9.08 -1.51
CA ALA A 17 -1.33 -8.72 -2.47
C ALA A 17 -1.01 -9.34 -3.85
N PRO A 18 -1.90 -10.17 -4.42
CA PRO A 18 -1.63 -10.84 -5.69
C PRO A 18 -1.51 -9.86 -6.86
N SER A 19 -2.28 -8.75 -6.79
CA SER A 19 -2.32 -7.73 -7.84
C SER A 19 -2.58 -6.36 -7.23
N THR A 20 -1.78 -5.37 -7.61
CA THR A 20 -1.91 -3.98 -7.17
C THR A 20 -2.06 -3.06 -8.37
N LEU A 21 -3.09 -2.21 -8.34
CA LEU A 21 -3.32 -1.15 -9.32
C LEU A 21 -2.77 0.17 -8.77
N ARG A 22 -1.87 0.79 -9.53
CA ARG A 22 -1.25 2.08 -9.21
C ARG A 22 -1.66 3.15 -10.22
N GLU A 23 -1.34 4.38 -9.91
CA GLU A 23 -1.61 5.56 -10.76
C GLU A 23 -3.08 5.68 -11.19
N LEU A 24 -4.01 5.33 -10.30
CA LEU A 24 -5.46 5.42 -10.50
C LEU A 24 -5.95 6.88 -10.49
N THR A 25 -5.15 7.81 -10.98
CA THR A 25 -5.50 9.23 -11.05
C THR A 25 -6.02 9.59 -12.44
N SER A 26 -6.80 10.68 -12.54
CA SER A 26 -7.35 11.17 -13.80
C SER A 26 -6.31 11.57 -14.86
N LYS A 27 -5.04 11.65 -14.50
CA LYS A 27 -3.92 12.03 -15.37
C LYS A 27 -2.87 10.95 -15.50
N GLY A 28 -2.97 9.89 -14.70
CA GLY A 28 -2.04 8.75 -14.71
C GLY A 28 -2.37 7.75 -15.80
N HIS A 29 -1.42 6.89 -16.07
CA HIS A 29 -1.63 5.66 -16.82
C HIS A 29 -1.68 4.53 -15.79
N PRO A 30 -2.85 3.91 -15.54
CA PRO A 30 -2.92 2.82 -14.57
C PRO A 30 -1.87 1.75 -14.82
N GLU A 31 -1.15 1.39 -13.78
CA GLU A 31 -0.13 0.36 -13.80
C GLU A 31 -0.61 -0.84 -12.98
N LEU A 32 -0.54 -2.02 -13.56
CA LEU A 32 -0.82 -3.28 -12.87
C LEU A 32 0.49 -3.92 -12.44
N MET A 33 0.65 -4.11 -11.14
CA MET A 33 1.75 -4.89 -10.58
C MET A 33 1.20 -6.23 -10.09
N GLU A 34 1.86 -7.30 -10.46
CA GLU A 34 1.47 -8.67 -10.11
C GLU A 34 2.61 -9.36 -9.35
N LEU A 35 2.29 -9.95 -8.21
CA LEU A 35 3.28 -10.57 -7.33
C LEU A 35 3.98 -11.73 -8.03
N GLN A 36 3.24 -12.71 -8.56
CA GLN A 36 3.86 -13.90 -9.15
C GLN A 36 4.75 -13.60 -10.36
N PRO A 37 4.34 -12.76 -11.34
CA PRO A 37 5.23 -12.34 -12.42
C PRO A 37 6.51 -11.64 -11.92
N THR A 38 6.41 -10.84 -10.86
CA THR A 38 7.59 -10.19 -10.26
C THR A 38 8.54 -11.21 -9.64
N LEU A 39 8.03 -12.21 -8.93
CA LEU A 39 8.83 -13.29 -8.35
C LEU A 39 9.52 -14.11 -9.45
N ASP A 40 8.78 -14.46 -10.51
CA ASP A 40 9.28 -15.24 -11.63
C ASP A 40 10.37 -14.49 -12.42
N GLU A 41 10.19 -13.19 -12.67
CA GLU A 41 11.18 -12.34 -13.36
C GLU A 41 12.52 -12.33 -12.63
N HIS A 42 12.47 -12.28 -11.31
CA HIS A 42 13.67 -12.23 -10.48
C HIS A 42 14.15 -13.60 -10.01
N ASP A 43 13.41 -14.67 -10.29
CA ASP A 43 13.68 -16.04 -9.84
C ASP A 43 13.95 -16.07 -8.33
N ILE A 44 13.00 -15.58 -7.55
CA ILE A 44 12.99 -15.54 -6.09
C ILE A 44 11.64 -15.97 -5.54
N THR A 45 11.60 -16.39 -4.28
CA THR A 45 10.36 -16.68 -3.57
C THR A 45 9.76 -15.41 -2.95
N TYR A 46 8.52 -15.51 -2.46
CA TYR A 46 7.86 -14.41 -1.74
C TYR A 46 8.64 -14.04 -0.46
N GLU A 47 9.11 -15.05 0.28
CA GLU A 47 9.93 -14.81 1.47
C GLU A 47 11.22 -14.07 1.12
N GLN A 48 11.84 -14.42 0.01
CA GLN A 48 13.04 -13.76 -0.48
C GLN A 48 12.76 -12.33 -0.95
N LEU A 49 11.57 -12.05 -1.50
CA LEU A 49 11.16 -10.68 -1.85
C LEU A 49 11.10 -9.79 -0.60
N VAL A 50 10.47 -10.27 0.47
CA VAL A 50 10.43 -9.58 1.76
C VAL A 50 11.84 -9.36 2.31
N ASP A 51 12.68 -10.39 2.26
CA ASP A 51 14.07 -10.31 2.72
C ASP A 51 14.89 -9.27 1.91
N VAL A 52 14.70 -9.19 0.60
CA VAL A 52 15.30 -8.16 -0.27
C VAL A 52 14.81 -6.76 0.13
N ALA A 53 13.51 -6.59 0.36
CA ALA A 53 12.94 -5.32 0.77
C ALA A 53 13.53 -4.86 2.12
N MET A 54 13.63 -5.75 3.09
CA MET A 54 14.24 -5.44 4.38
C MET A 54 15.72 -5.06 4.27
N LEU A 55 16.48 -5.66 3.35
CA LEU A 55 17.86 -5.24 3.07
C LEU A 55 17.94 -3.85 2.45
N CYS A 56 16.96 -3.48 1.62
CA CYS A 56 16.89 -2.16 0.96
C CYS A 56 16.37 -1.06 1.90
N GLY A 57 15.55 -1.42 2.86
CA GLY A 57 14.80 -0.55 3.75
C GLY A 57 13.30 -0.58 3.44
N THR A 58 12.50 -0.56 4.50
CA THR A 58 11.04 -0.52 4.49
C THR A 58 10.58 0.54 5.47
N ASP A 59 9.28 0.78 5.58
CA ASP A 59 8.73 1.68 6.61
C ASP A 59 9.06 1.24 8.06
N PHE A 60 9.48 -0.01 8.23
CA PHE A 60 9.79 -0.59 9.54
C PHE A 60 11.30 -0.66 9.84
N ASN A 61 12.19 -0.44 8.84
CA ASN A 61 13.63 -0.46 9.02
C ASN A 61 14.37 0.34 7.94
N GLU A 62 15.54 0.89 8.30
CA GLU A 62 16.36 1.71 7.38
C GLU A 62 17.11 0.91 6.30
N GLY A 63 17.11 -0.43 6.38
CA GLY A 63 17.90 -1.27 5.48
C GLY A 63 19.40 -1.20 5.74
N ILE A 64 20.17 -1.74 4.80
CA ILE A 64 21.64 -1.80 4.88
C ILE A 64 22.25 -0.84 3.87
N SER A 65 23.08 0.07 4.33
CA SER A 65 23.71 1.08 3.47
C SER A 65 24.45 0.45 2.27
N GLY A 66 24.14 0.94 1.08
CA GLY A 66 24.74 0.47 -0.17
C GLY A 66 24.09 -0.79 -0.76
N ILE A 67 23.02 -1.30 -0.15
CA ILE A 67 22.22 -2.39 -0.71
C ILE A 67 20.95 -1.81 -1.33
N GLY A 68 20.84 -1.87 -2.64
CA GLY A 68 19.62 -1.60 -3.38
C GLY A 68 19.02 -2.89 -3.96
N PRO A 69 17.85 -2.84 -4.65
CA PRO A 69 17.11 -4.03 -5.06
C PRO A 69 17.95 -5.06 -5.83
N LYS A 70 18.71 -4.64 -6.83
CA LYS A 70 19.55 -5.57 -7.63
C LYS A 70 20.64 -6.26 -6.79
N THR A 71 21.22 -5.51 -5.86
CA THR A 71 22.24 -6.06 -4.95
C THR A 71 21.60 -6.97 -3.93
N GLY A 72 20.43 -6.61 -3.40
CA GLY A 72 19.64 -7.40 -2.47
C GLY A 72 19.28 -8.76 -3.06
N VAL A 73 18.68 -8.79 -4.25
CA VAL A 73 18.36 -10.06 -4.95
C VAL A 73 19.60 -10.95 -5.10
N LYS A 74 20.74 -10.37 -5.53
CA LYS A 74 21.97 -11.14 -5.68
C LYS A 74 22.44 -11.74 -4.34
N LEU A 75 22.42 -10.95 -3.28
CA LEU A 75 22.87 -11.38 -1.95
C LEU A 75 21.95 -12.46 -1.38
N ILE A 76 20.63 -12.30 -1.51
CA ILE A 76 19.67 -13.31 -1.06
C ILE A 76 19.88 -14.63 -1.81
N LYS A 77 20.10 -14.61 -3.12
CA LYS A 77 20.41 -15.82 -3.89
C LYS A 77 21.73 -16.47 -3.49
N GLU A 78 22.72 -15.68 -3.08
CA GLU A 78 24.04 -16.17 -2.66
C GLU A 78 24.02 -16.76 -1.26
N HIS A 79 23.29 -16.16 -0.33
CA HIS A 79 23.30 -16.51 1.09
C HIS A 79 22.01 -17.18 1.59
N GLY A 80 21.00 -17.30 0.74
CA GLY A 80 19.74 -17.99 0.97
C GLY A 80 18.62 -17.10 1.49
N ASP A 81 18.86 -16.34 2.56
CA ASP A 81 17.86 -15.48 3.23
C ASP A 81 18.49 -14.23 3.85
N LEU A 82 17.64 -13.39 4.47
CA LEU A 82 18.04 -12.19 5.18
C LEU A 82 19.15 -12.47 6.21
N PHE A 83 18.98 -13.48 7.03
CA PHE A 83 19.90 -13.74 8.14
C PHE A 83 21.26 -14.21 7.65
N GLY A 84 21.30 -15.02 6.59
CA GLY A 84 22.54 -15.40 5.91
C GLY A 84 23.31 -14.19 5.36
N VAL A 85 22.60 -13.23 4.80
CA VAL A 85 23.20 -11.96 4.33
C VAL A 85 23.72 -11.12 5.49
N LEU A 86 22.93 -10.98 6.57
CA LEU A 86 23.33 -10.21 7.76
C LEU A 86 24.60 -10.79 8.40
N GLU A 87 24.67 -12.11 8.52
CA GLU A 87 25.86 -12.81 9.02
C GLU A 87 27.09 -12.57 8.13
N ALA A 88 26.96 -12.81 6.82
CA ALA A 88 28.04 -12.66 5.85
C ALA A 88 28.58 -11.23 5.77
N ARG A 89 27.72 -10.24 6.02
CA ARG A 89 28.08 -8.81 6.01
C ARG A 89 28.45 -8.25 7.36
N SER A 90 28.34 -9.04 8.45
CA SER A 90 28.43 -8.54 9.83
C SER A 90 27.53 -7.32 10.05
N ALA A 91 26.34 -7.35 9.44
CA ALA A 91 25.34 -6.29 9.49
C ALA A 91 24.22 -6.67 10.47
N HIS A 92 23.44 -5.69 10.89
CA HIS A 92 22.36 -5.87 11.83
C HIS A 92 21.16 -5.01 11.42
N ILE A 93 19.96 -5.59 11.51
CA ILE A 93 18.68 -4.90 11.45
C ILE A 93 17.99 -5.14 12.79
N GLU A 94 17.65 -4.06 13.47
CA GLU A 94 16.97 -4.15 14.76
C GLU A 94 15.57 -4.75 14.57
N PHE A 95 15.19 -5.71 15.41
CA PHE A 95 13.92 -6.43 15.34
C PHE A 95 13.63 -7.15 14.00
N ALA A 96 14.67 -7.58 13.28
CA ALA A 96 14.53 -8.21 11.96
C ALA A 96 13.51 -9.36 11.94
N ASP A 97 13.52 -10.24 12.95
CA ASP A 97 12.54 -11.34 13.06
C ASP A 97 11.11 -10.84 13.12
N ARG A 98 10.85 -9.80 13.93
CA ARG A 98 9.50 -9.24 14.12
C ARG A 98 9.01 -8.50 12.89
N ILE A 99 9.89 -7.77 12.22
CA ILE A 99 9.55 -7.05 10.98
C ILE A 99 9.22 -8.06 9.89
N ARG A 100 10.01 -9.12 9.78
CA ARG A 100 9.77 -10.21 8.82
C ARG A 100 8.42 -10.90 9.10
N GLU A 101 8.14 -11.22 10.35
CA GLU A 101 6.86 -11.80 10.79
C GLU A 101 5.67 -10.90 10.46
N LEU A 102 5.81 -9.58 10.63
CA LEU A 102 4.76 -8.60 10.31
C LEU A 102 4.31 -8.67 8.84
N PHE A 103 5.22 -8.92 7.90
CA PHE A 103 4.87 -9.07 6.50
C PHE A 103 4.17 -10.39 6.20
N PHE A 104 4.48 -11.47 6.93
CA PHE A 104 3.89 -12.79 6.68
C PHE A 104 2.60 -13.05 7.44
N ASP A 105 2.47 -12.47 8.63
CA ASP A 105 1.29 -12.62 9.50
C ASP A 105 0.92 -11.27 10.11
N PRO A 106 0.46 -10.31 9.28
CA PRO A 106 0.04 -8.99 9.76
C PRO A 106 -1.13 -9.12 10.73
N PRO A 107 -1.18 -8.32 11.81
CA PRO A 107 -2.30 -8.33 12.75
C PRO A 107 -3.55 -7.75 12.08
N VAL A 108 -4.39 -8.61 11.55
CA VAL A 108 -5.65 -8.27 10.91
C VAL A 108 -6.83 -8.66 11.80
N THR A 109 -7.99 -8.08 11.56
CA THR A 109 -9.24 -8.42 12.23
C THR A 109 -10.36 -8.56 11.23
N ASP A 110 -11.22 -9.55 11.45
CA ASP A 110 -12.50 -9.70 10.76
C ASP A 110 -13.67 -9.09 11.58
N ASP A 111 -13.36 -8.51 12.76
CA ASP A 111 -14.33 -7.84 13.61
C ASP A 111 -14.48 -6.38 13.17
N TYR A 112 -15.22 -6.16 12.10
CA TYR A 112 -15.56 -4.84 11.58
C TYR A 112 -16.97 -4.85 10.98
N GLU A 113 -17.64 -3.72 11.09
CA GLU A 113 -18.92 -3.48 10.43
C GLU A 113 -18.70 -2.48 9.27
N ILE A 114 -19.25 -2.80 8.11
CA ILE A 114 -19.28 -1.87 6.96
C ILE A 114 -20.69 -1.29 6.93
N ASP A 115 -20.80 0.00 7.25
CA ASP A 115 -22.02 0.75 6.97
C ASP A 115 -21.98 1.18 5.50
N SER A 116 -22.77 0.50 4.67
CA SER A 116 -22.91 0.82 3.25
C SER A 116 -23.94 1.93 2.98
N ASP A 117 -24.69 2.32 4.01
CA ASP A 117 -25.76 3.32 3.92
C ASP A 117 -25.28 4.68 4.47
N ILE A 118 -24.20 5.20 3.86
CA ILE A 118 -23.63 6.49 4.23
C ILE A 118 -24.54 7.58 3.70
N ASP A 119 -25.22 8.28 4.61
CA ASP A 119 -25.97 9.52 4.33
C ASP A 119 -25.17 10.72 4.89
N PRO A 120 -24.27 11.30 4.09
CA PRO A 120 -23.38 12.34 4.60
C PRO A 120 -24.15 13.65 4.81
N ASP A 121 -24.06 14.22 6.02
CA ASP A 121 -24.52 15.58 6.29
C ASP A 121 -23.57 16.60 5.64
N LEU A 122 -23.88 16.94 4.38
CA LEU A 122 -23.04 17.85 3.58
C LEU A 122 -23.03 19.27 4.12
N ASP A 123 -24.12 19.73 4.75
CA ASP A 123 -24.21 21.06 5.32
C ASP A 123 -23.34 21.17 6.58
N ALA A 124 -23.39 20.18 7.45
CA ALA A 124 -22.50 20.12 8.61
C ALA A 124 -21.02 19.98 8.21
N ALA A 125 -20.72 19.23 7.15
CA ALA A 125 -19.37 19.10 6.65
C ALA A 125 -18.84 20.41 6.04
N ARG A 126 -19.64 21.16 5.28
CA ARG A 126 -19.30 22.50 4.78
C ARG A 126 -18.97 23.46 5.92
N ALA A 127 -19.88 23.54 6.91
CA ALA A 127 -19.68 24.40 8.06
C ALA A 127 -18.37 24.04 8.81
N TYR A 128 -18.13 22.76 9.03
CA TYR A 128 -16.93 22.29 9.70
C TYR A 128 -15.63 22.69 8.99
N VAL A 129 -15.56 22.50 7.66
CA VAL A 129 -14.37 22.82 6.88
C VAL A 129 -14.14 24.33 6.81
N THR A 130 -15.20 25.12 6.62
CA THR A 130 -15.12 26.58 6.51
C THR A 130 -14.81 27.24 7.85
N GLU A 131 -15.50 26.85 8.91
CA GLU A 131 -15.39 27.54 10.21
C GLU A 131 -14.19 27.06 11.03
N LYS A 132 -13.88 25.77 10.98
CA LYS A 132 -12.82 25.21 11.81
C LYS A 132 -11.44 25.24 11.13
N TRP A 133 -11.40 25.08 9.81
CA TRP A 133 -10.16 25.00 9.06
C TRP A 133 -9.87 26.25 8.21
N GLU A 134 -10.77 27.25 8.28
CA GLU A 134 -10.62 28.55 7.57
C GLU A 134 -10.32 28.38 6.08
N VAL A 135 -10.80 27.30 5.45
CA VAL A 135 -10.66 27.09 4.01
C VAL A 135 -11.55 28.08 3.26
N ASP A 136 -11.07 28.60 2.16
CA ASP A 136 -11.82 29.54 1.33
C ASP A 136 -13.18 28.96 0.89
N ALA A 137 -14.25 29.72 1.10
CA ALA A 137 -15.62 29.27 0.86
C ALA A 137 -15.89 28.85 -0.61
N ASP A 138 -15.28 29.54 -1.58
CA ASP A 138 -15.42 29.21 -2.99
C ASP A 138 -14.69 27.91 -3.35
N GLU A 139 -13.62 27.58 -2.64
CA GLU A 139 -12.89 26.33 -2.80
C GLU A 139 -13.68 25.17 -2.19
N VAL A 140 -14.24 25.37 -1.01
CA VAL A 140 -15.13 24.42 -0.34
C VAL A 140 -16.34 24.10 -1.21
N GLU A 141 -17.03 25.12 -1.74
CA GLU A 141 -18.22 24.92 -2.57
C GLU A 141 -17.91 24.11 -3.84
N ARG A 142 -16.84 24.43 -4.56
CA ARG A 142 -16.40 23.64 -5.72
C ARG A 142 -16.08 22.18 -5.38
N GLY A 143 -15.59 21.91 -4.18
CA GLY A 143 -15.35 20.55 -3.69
C GLY A 143 -16.67 19.82 -3.46
N PHE A 144 -17.61 20.45 -2.79
CA PHE A 144 -18.91 19.86 -2.45
C PHE A 144 -19.80 19.63 -3.68
N GLU A 145 -19.81 20.53 -4.69
CA GLU A 145 -20.49 20.32 -5.95
C GLU A 145 -20.06 19.01 -6.64
N ARG A 146 -18.78 18.63 -6.53
CA ARG A 146 -18.27 17.36 -7.07
C ARG A 146 -18.80 16.16 -6.28
N ILE A 147 -18.86 16.27 -4.96
CA ILE A 147 -19.38 15.21 -4.08
C ILE A 147 -20.87 14.99 -4.39
N GLU A 148 -21.66 16.05 -4.42
CA GLU A 148 -23.10 15.99 -4.74
C GLU A 148 -23.34 15.36 -6.11
N SER A 149 -22.56 15.73 -7.11
CA SER A 149 -22.66 15.16 -8.46
C SER A 149 -22.34 13.65 -8.45
N ALA A 150 -21.36 13.22 -7.68
CA ALA A 150 -20.96 11.80 -7.56
C ALA A 150 -22.03 10.98 -6.81
N VAL A 151 -22.59 11.52 -5.72
CA VAL A 151 -23.68 10.86 -4.96
C VAL A 151 -24.94 10.67 -5.80
N VAL A 152 -25.31 11.67 -6.61
CA VAL A 152 -26.45 11.56 -7.55
C VAL A 152 -26.21 10.48 -8.60
N GLN A 153 -24.99 10.35 -9.12
CA GLN A 153 -24.66 9.36 -10.14
C GLN A 153 -24.71 7.92 -9.59
N THR A 154 -24.20 7.70 -8.37
CA THR A 154 -24.31 6.37 -7.73
C THR A 154 -25.74 5.98 -7.36
N GLY A 155 -26.61 6.96 -7.14
CA GLY A 155 -28.04 6.73 -6.88
C GLY A 155 -28.82 6.22 -8.11
N LEU A 156 -28.36 6.52 -9.33
CA LEU A 156 -29.01 6.07 -10.57
C LEU A 156 -28.67 4.61 -10.91
N ASP A 157 -27.50 4.10 -10.52
CA ASP A 157 -27.09 2.72 -10.78
C ASP A 157 -27.85 1.68 -9.94
N ARG A 158 -28.58 2.11 -8.90
CA ARG A 158 -29.46 1.23 -8.10
C ARG A 158 -30.76 0.83 -8.81
N TRP A 159 -31.06 1.36 -10.00
CA TRP A 159 -32.32 1.14 -10.74
C TRP A 159 -32.12 0.43 -12.09
N SER A 160 -30.94 -0.07 -12.39
CA SER A 160 -30.62 -0.82 -13.62
C SER A 160 -30.45 -2.35 -13.36
#